data_aaff96c523663f9f23c5ffd208dff852
#
_entry.id   aaff96c523663f9f23c5ffd208dff852
#
_cell.length_a   1.000
_cell.length_b   1.000
_cell.length_c   1.000
_cell.angle_alpha   90.00
_cell.angle_beta   90.00
_cell.angle_gamma   90.00
#
_symmetry.space_group_name_H-M   'P 1'
#
loop_
_entity.id
_entity.type
_entity.pdbx_description
1 polymer ?
#
loop_
_entity_poly.entity_id
_entity_poly.type
_entity_poly.pdbx_seq_one_letter_code
_entity_poly.pdbx_strand_id
1 'polypeptide(L)'
;MLKRFGFIITGALCATLFSSTAYALDLDENTRSVPLDQSGTTVVLTPEQVKRGKRLFNNSCGNCHVGGITKTNPNLGLEPDALSLATPPRDNISSLVD
;
A
#
# COMPACT_ATOMS: atom_id res chain seq x y z
N MET A 1 -5.19 9.19 -50.78
CA MET A 1 -6.36 9.12 -49.89
C MET A 1 -6.31 7.99 -48.88
N LEU A 2 -5.85 6.84 -49.26
CA LEU A 2 -5.75 5.69 -48.34
C LEU A 2 -4.69 5.83 -47.23
N LYS A 3 -3.66 6.66 -47.42
CA LYS A 3 -2.60 6.88 -46.45
C LYS A 3 -3.02 7.70 -45.20
N ARG A 4 -4.15 8.40 -45.28
CA ARG A 4 -4.62 9.22 -44.15
C ARG A 4 -5.41 8.43 -43.11
N PHE A 5 -5.94 7.28 -43.46
CA PHE A 5 -6.71 6.45 -42.52
C PHE A 5 -5.82 5.67 -41.54
N GLY A 6 -4.60 5.33 -41.93
CA GLY A 6 -3.67 4.62 -41.03
C GLY A 6 -3.17 5.45 -39.86
N PHE A 7 -3.12 6.77 -40.02
CA PHE A 7 -2.67 7.68 -38.95
C PHE A 7 -3.66 7.82 -37.80
N ILE A 8 -4.95 7.77 -38.08
CA ILE A 8 -6.00 7.96 -37.09
C ILE A 8 -6.11 6.73 -36.20
N ILE A 9 -5.92 5.54 -36.74
CA ILE A 9 -5.98 4.27 -36.00
C ILE A 9 -4.81 4.12 -35.05
N THR A 10 -3.62 4.58 -35.43
CA THR A 10 -2.41 4.50 -34.59
C THR A 10 -2.49 5.45 -33.39
N GLY A 11 -3.07 6.65 -33.57
CA GLY A 11 -3.25 7.61 -32.47
C GLY A 11 -4.28 7.15 -31.41
N ALA A 12 -5.35 6.49 -31.84
CA ALA A 12 -6.38 5.97 -30.93
C ALA A 12 -5.86 4.80 -30.09
N LEU A 13 -4.98 3.97 -30.63
CA LEU A 13 -4.39 2.84 -29.92
C LEU A 13 -3.42 3.30 -28.82
N CYS A 14 -2.65 4.35 -29.05
CA CYS A 14 -1.75 4.92 -28.04
C CYS A 14 -2.50 5.56 -26.86
N ALA A 15 -3.66 6.18 -27.12
CA ALA A 15 -4.47 6.81 -26.06
C ALA A 15 -5.10 5.79 -25.10
N THR A 16 -5.45 4.60 -25.59
CA THR A 16 -6.04 3.55 -24.74
C THR A 16 -5.02 2.83 -23.86
N LEU A 17 -3.74 2.82 -24.23
CA LEU A 17 -2.68 2.22 -23.43
C LEU A 17 -2.31 3.08 -22.22
N PHE A 18 -2.48 4.40 -22.26
CA PHE A 18 -2.20 5.29 -21.14
C PHE A 18 -3.26 5.26 -20.04
N SER A 19 -4.49 4.91 -20.34
CA SER A 19 -5.57 4.91 -19.35
C SER A 19 -5.57 3.69 -18.43
N SER A 20 -4.85 2.62 -18.77
CA SER A 20 -4.83 1.40 -17.95
C SER A 20 -3.81 1.41 -16.81
N THR A 21 -2.90 2.39 -16.74
CA THR A 21 -1.88 2.49 -15.69
C THR A 21 -2.31 3.32 -14.48
N ALA A 22 -3.44 4.03 -14.53
CA ALA A 22 -3.89 4.94 -13.48
C ALA A 22 -4.59 4.26 -12.30
N TYR A 23 -4.99 2.99 -12.41
CA TYR A 23 -5.82 2.31 -11.41
C TYR A 23 -5.04 1.62 -10.29
N ALA A 24 -3.72 1.48 -10.39
CA ALA A 24 -2.96 0.62 -9.50
C ALA A 24 -2.63 1.22 -8.12
N LEU A 25 -3.01 2.50 -7.84
CA LEU A 25 -2.52 3.23 -6.65
C LEU A 25 -3.58 4.09 -5.96
N ASP A 26 -4.87 3.87 -6.26
CA ASP A 26 -5.94 4.71 -5.72
C ASP A 26 -6.46 4.17 -4.39
N LEU A 27 -5.70 4.37 -3.33
CA LEU A 27 -6.16 4.18 -1.96
C LEU A 27 -6.72 5.51 -1.44
N ASP A 28 -7.93 5.49 -0.88
CA ASP A 28 -8.53 6.69 -0.32
C ASP A 28 -7.78 7.16 0.95
N GLU A 29 -8.03 8.39 1.38
CA GLU A 29 -7.38 8.97 2.56
C GLU A 29 -7.65 8.17 3.83
N ASN A 30 -8.87 7.65 4.00
CA ASN A 30 -9.23 6.88 5.18
C ASN A 30 -8.37 5.62 5.31
N THR A 31 -8.15 4.94 4.19
CA THR A 31 -7.29 3.74 4.15
C THR A 31 -5.82 4.09 4.42
N ARG A 32 -5.39 5.30 4.04
CA ARG A 32 -4.02 5.78 4.25
C ARG A 32 -3.79 6.49 5.58
N SER A 33 -4.85 6.70 6.36
CA SER A 33 -4.76 7.34 7.67
C SER A 33 -4.36 6.32 8.72
N VAL A 34 -3.26 6.57 9.42
CA VAL A 34 -2.72 5.66 10.43
C VAL A 34 -2.43 6.39 11.74
N PRO A 35 -2.57 5.73 12.89
CA PRO A 35 -2.21 6.33 14.17
C PRO A 35 -0.73 6.64 14.24
N LEU A 36 -0.39 7.86 14.65
CA LEU A 36 0.99 8.28 14.83
C LEU A 36 1.54 7.80 16.18
N ASP A 37 0.74 7.96 17.23
CA ASP A 37 1.07 7.61 18.60
C ASP A 37 -0.20 7.23 19.38
N GLN A 38 -0.08 7.06 20.67
CA GLN A 38 -1.21 6.67 21.53
C GLN A 38 -2.12 7.85 21.94
N SER A 39 -1.79 9.07 21.54
CA SER A 39 -2.58 10.26 21.89
C SER A 39 -3.83 10.44 21.04
N GLY A 40 -4.03 9.61 20.02
CA GLY A 40 -5.12 9.76 19.06
C GLY A 40 -4.77 10.59 17.84
N THR A 41 -3.54 11.08 17.75
CA THR A 41 -3.03 11.77 16.56
C THR A 41 -2.86 10.78 15.41
N THR A 42 -3.35 11.16 14.22
CA THR A 42 -3.21 10.35 13.01
C THR A 42 -2.40 11.09 11.96
N VAL A 43 -1.83 10.35 11.04
CA VAL A 43 -1.14 10.88 9.86
C VAL A 43 -1.68 10.20 8.61
N VAL A 44 -1.85 10.97 7.54
CA VAL A 44 -2.28 10.44 6.24
C VAL A 44 -1.03 10.19 5.40
N LEU A 45 -0.78 8.93 5.08
CA LEU A 45 0.35 8.55 4.23
C LEU A 45 0.05 8.89 2.76
N THR A 46 1.08 9.31 2.03
CA THR A 46 0.94 9.48 0.58
C THR A 46 0.88 8.12 -0.11
N PRO A 47 0.27 8.02 -1.32
CA PRO A 47 0.29 6.78 -2.09
C PRO A 47 1.71 6.24 -2.32
N GLU A 48 2.69 7.11 -2.53
CA GLU A 48 4.09 6.74 -2.71
C GLU A 48 4.69 6.13 -1.44
N GLN A 49 4.37 6.69 -0.28
CA GLN A 49 4.80 6.13 1.00
C GLN A 49 4.23 4.74 1.24
N VAL A 50 2.95 4.53 0.93
CA VAL A 50 2.29 3.21 1.04
C VAL A 50 2.96 2.20 0.13
N LYS A 51 3.18 2.56 -1.14
CA LYS A 51 3.84 1.70 -2.13
C LYS A 51 5.26 1.33 -1.70
N ARG A 52 6.02 2.31 -1.24
CA ARG A 52 7.39 2.10 -0.77
C ARG A 52 7.41 1.21 0.47
N GLY A 53 6.53 1.46 1.43
CA GLY A 53 6.41 0.68 2.65
C GLY A 53 6.08 -0.78 2.36
N LYS A 54 5.14 -1.03 1.45
CA LYS A 54 4.79 -2.38 1.02
C LYS A 54 5.99 -3.11 0.41
N ARG A 55 6.74 -2.44 -0.44
CA ARG A 55 7.95 -3.03 -1.06
C ARG A 55 9.02 -3.34 -0.03
N LEU A 56 9.28 -2.42 0.89
CA LEU A 56 10.27 -2.61 1.96
C LEU A 56 9.86 -3.74 2.91
N PHE A 57 8.59 -3.79 3.28
CA PHE A 57 8.05 -4.86 4.11
C PHE A 57 8.18 -6.22 3.43
N ASN A 58 7.79 -6.33 2.18
CA ASN A 58 7.88 -7.60 1.42
C ASN A 58 9.33 -8.08 1.28
N ASN A 59 10.28 -7.17 1.11
CA ASN A 59 11.69 -7.51 0.94
C ASN A 59 12.37 -7.88 2.28
N SER A 60 11.96 -7.26 3.38
CA SER A 60 12.64 -7.41 4.68
C SER A 60 11.91 -8.34 5.62
N CYS A 61 10.59 -8.36 5.60
CA CYS A 61 9.75 -9.07 6.57
C CYS A 61 8.85 -10.13 5.92
N GLY A 62 8.69 -10.08 4.59
CA GLY A 62 7.74 -10.92 3.87
C GLY A 62 8.02 -12.41 3.94
N ASN A 63 9.25 -12.84 4.21
CA ASN A 63 9.56 -14.25 4.36
C ASN A 63 8.83 -14.90 5.55
N CYS A 64 8.63 -14.15 6.63
CA CYS A 64 7.95 -14.61 7.84
C CYS A 64 6.52 -14.08 7.96
N HIS A 65 6.23 -12.95 7.33
CA HIS A 65 4.97 -12.22 7.49
C HIS A 65 4.25 -11.98 6.15
N VAL A 66 4.31 -12.92 5.22
CA VAL A 66 3.64 -12.79 3.94
C VAL A 66 2.14 -12.56 4.14
N GLY A 67 1.60 -11.53 3.49
CA GLY A 67 0.20 -11.17 3.63
C GLY A 67 -0.20 -10.64 5.02
N GLY A 68 0.76 -10.23 5.87
CA GLY A 68 0.49 -9.71 7.21
C GLY A 68 0.26 -10.79 8.27
N ILE A 69 0.45 -12.05 7.95
CA ILE A 69 0.37 -13.16 8.92
C ILE A 69 1.77 -13.47 9.47
N THR A 70 1.83 -14.32 10.49
CA THR A 70 3.09 -14.85 11.03
C THR A 70 3.22 -16.30 10.63
N LYS A 71 4.26 -16.64 9.85
CA LYS A 71 4.44 -17.99 9.29
C LYS A 71 4.58 -19.06 10.38
N THR A 72 5.27 -18.75 11.47
CA THR A 72 5.49 -19.67 12.59
C THR A 72 4.29 -19.79 13.52
N ASN A 73 3.37 -18.82 13.48
CA ASN A 73 2.11 -18.84 14.23
C ASN A 73 1.03 -18.10 13.43
N PRO A 74 0.30 -18.81 12.55
CA PRO A 74 -0.71 -18.18 11.68
C PRO A 74 -1.87 -17.51 12.42
N ASN A 75 -2.04 -17.79 13.71
CA ASN A 75 -3.07 -17.13 14.54
C ASN A 75 -2.66 -15.73 14.98
N LEU A 76 -1.40 -15.34 14.82
CA LEU A 76 -0.88 -14.01 15.13
C LEU A 76 -0.67 -13.23 13.84
N GLY A 77 -1.56 -12.28 13.59
CA GLY A 77 -1.43 -11.35 12.48
C GLY A 77 -0.71 -10.05 12.84
N LEU A 78 -0.49 -9.21 11.86
CA LEU A 78 0.06 -7.86 12.04
C LEU A 78 -1.00 -6.78 11.87
N GLU A 79 -2.28 -7.14 11.85
CA GLU A 79 -3.37 -6.17 11.82
C GLU A 79 -3.38 -5.32 13.11
N PRO A 80 -3.94 -4.10 13.06
CA PRO A 80 -3.92 -3.18 14.21
C PRO A 80 -4.47 -3.78 15.50
N ASP A 81 -5.53 -4.58 15.41
CA ASP A 81 -6.13 -5.22 16.59
C ASP A 81 -5.14 -6.18 17.27
N ALA A 82 -4.41 -6.96 16.49
CA ALA A 82 -3.40 -7.88 17.02
C ALA A 82 -2.20 -7.11 17.60
N LEU A 83 -1.76 -6.06 16.92
CA LEU A 83 -0.65 -5.22 17.38
C LEU A 83 -0.99 -4.46 18.66
N SER A 84 -2.25 -4.11 18.88
CA SER A 84 -2.70 -3.44 20.10
C SER A 84 -2.57 -4.30 21.35
N LEU A 85 -2.55 -5.62 21.19
CA LEU A 85 -2.42 -6.57 22.30
C LEU A 85 -0.96 -6.78 22.74
N ALA A 86 0.00 -6.24 22.01
CA ALA A 86 1.41 -6.30 22.42
C ALA A 86 1.64 -5.44 23.65
N THR A 87 2.71 -5.73 24.39
CA THR A 87 3.12 -4.97 25.57
C THR A 87 4.54 -4.41 25.37
N PRO A 88 4.71 -3.09 25.19
CA PRO A 88 3.65 -2.09 24.99
C PRO A 88 2.91 -2.28 23.65
N PRO A 89 1.72 -1.69 23.47
CA PRO A 89 0.97 -1.78 22.23
C PRO A 89 1.79 -1.29 21.03
N ARG A 90 1.68 -2.02 19.91
CA ARG A 90 2.45 -1.75 18.68
C ARG A 90 1.56 -1.33 17.51
N ASP A 91 0.42 -0.72 17.77
CA ASP A 91 -0.61 -0.34 16.82
C ASP A 91 -0.47 1.11 16.29
N ASN A 92 0.68 1.72 16.45
CA ASN A 92 0.95 3.09 15.98
C ASN A 92 2.40 3.22 15.50
N ILE A 93 2.66 4.25 14.70
CA ILE A 93 3.98 4.44 14.08
C ILE A 93 5.08 4.59 15.12
N SER A 94 4.87 5.42 16.14
CA SER A 94 5.91 5.67 17.15
C SER A 94 6.36 4.40 17.85
N SER A 95 5.42 3.54 18.21
CA SER A 95 5.76 2.30 18.92
C SER A 95 6.37 1.24 18.01
N LEU A 96 6.14 1.32 16.70
CA LEU A 96 6.73 0.39 15.73
C LEU A 96 8.19 0.71 15.42
N VAL A 97 8.60 1.98 15.51
CA VAL A 97 9.97 2.42 15.19
C VAL A 97 10.84 2.59 16.42
N ASP A 98 10.27 2.49 17.58
CA ASP A 98 10.98 2.59 18.87
C ASP A 98 11.57 1.20 19.25
#